data_ac0266bae3f386ceb42092763b5df547
#
_entry.id   ac0266bae3f386ceb42092763b5df547
#
_cell.length_a   1.000
_cell.length_b   1.000
_cell.length_c   1.000
_cell.angle_alpha   90.00
_cell.angle_beta   90.00
_cell.angle_gamma   90.00
#
_symmetry.space_group_name_H-M   'P 1'
#
loop_
_entity.id
_entity.type
_entity.pdbx_description
1 polymer ?
#
loop_
_entity_poly.entity_id
_entity_poly.type
_entity_poly.pdbx_seq_one_letter_code
_entity_poly.pdbx_strand_id
1 'polypeptide(L)'
;LYSWSEFHDPLRYACEGGKRIRPLILVLSAECIRSKKVEPDAYLAASAIELLHTESIIHDDIIDEENQRRGKPSFHVKYGYNSSILTADFVLGVILNISSKLKDPRIINELSNAATKMTEGEMMEIKLSKEMDITEDDYIKVLEFKTASLFEASAKIGAITGGGDEDQVHTMTYFGNLLGIAYQIHDDLIDWSNENRLFNMLVRKNGKPNDFVDRMDKLYQSYASKAKNELHKISTHSEAKLHLEHLTDLTSVQF
;
A
#
# COMPACT_ATOMS: atom_id res chain seq x y z
N LEU A 1 -11.81 -17.73 11.76
CA LEU A 1 -12.57 -17.93 10.51
C LEU A 1 -11.87 -18.97 9.64
N TYR A 2 -12.61 -19.88 9.02
CA TYR A 2 -12.10 -20.90 8.07
C TYR A 2 -11.12 -21.94 8.66
N SER A 3 -11.16 -22.24 9.97
CA SER A 3 -10.30 -23.27 10.61
C SER A 3 -10.52 -24.69 10.08
N TRP A 4 -11.61 -24.92 9.35
CA TRP A 4 -11.95 -26.16 8.68
C TRP A 4 -11.45 -26.25 7.23
N SER A 5 -10.92 -25.15 6.69
CA SER A 5 -10.54 -25.04 5.28
C SER A 5 -9.09 -25.49 5.07
N GLU A 6 -8.82 -26.11 3.92
CA GLU A 6 -7.48 -26.41 3.43
C GLU A 6 -6.62 -25.12 3.24
N PHE A 7 -7.28 -23.95 3.14
CA PHE A 7 -6.63 -22.64 3.05
C PHE A 7 -6.26 -22.06 4.42
N HIS A 8 -6.59 -22.70 5.54
CA HIS A 8 -6.32 -22.13 6.88
C HIS A 8 -4.83 -21.86 7.10
N ASP A 9 -3.98 -22.87 6.93
CA ASP A 9 -2.53 -22.73 7.16
C ASP A 9 -1.85 -21.91 6.07
N PRO A 10 -2.15 -22.07 4.77
CA PRO A 10 -1.68 -21.16 3.73
C PRO A 10 -2.02 -19.69 4.00
N LEU A 11 -3.28 -19.39 4.34
CA LEU A 11 -3.71 -18.02 4.63
C LEU A 11 -3.00 -17.45 5.87
N ARG A 12 -2.89 -18.26 6.93
CA ARG A 12 -2.14 -17.84 8.12
C ARG A 12 -0.70 -17.50 7.78
N TYR A 13 -0.03 -18.31 6.98
CA TYR A 13 1.32 -18.07 6.54
C TYR A 13 1.46 -16.78 5.72
N ALA A 14 0.56 -16.56 4.75
CA ALA A 14 0.53 -15.36 3.93
C ALA A 14 0.32 -14.08 4.76
N CYS A 15 -0.54 -14.17 5.77
CA CYS A 15 -0.83 -13.04 6.66
C CYS A 15 0.20 -12.84 7.79
N GLU A 16 1.18 -13.74 7.98
CA GLU A 16 2.13 -13.63 9.09
C GLU A 16 3.20 -12.57 8.84
N GLY A 17 3.48 -11.76 9.85
CA GLY A 17 4.47 -10.67 9.77
C GLY A 17 3.92 -9.42 9.07
N GLY A 18 4.82 -8.47 8.76
CA GLY A 18 4.49 -7.18 8.14
C GLY A 18 4.14 -6.09 9.14
N LYS A 19 4.36 -4.83 8.71
CA LYS A 19 4.22 -3.63 9.55
C LYS A 19 2.77 -3.16 9.73
N ARG A 20 1.82 -3.70 8.98
CA ARG A 20 0.39 -3.33 9.01
C ARG A 20 0.11 -1.84 8.79
N ILE A 21 0.93 -1.17 8.00
CA ILE A 21 0.86 0.29 7.80
C ILE A 21 -0.47 0.69 7.16
N ARG A 22 -0.93 -0.01 6.13
CA ARG A 22 -2.16 0.33 5.40
C ARG A 22 -3.42 0.23 6.27
N PRO A 23 -3.69 -0.89 6.98
CA PRO A 23 -4.80 -0.94 7.92
C PRO A 23 -4.65 0.06 9.09
N LEU A 24 -3.42 0.34 9.53
CA LEU A 24 -3.16 1.37 10.56
C LEU A 24 -3.55 2.76 10.06
N ILE A 25 -3.16 3.15 8.83
CA ILE A 25 -3.56 4.42 8.21
C ILE A 25 -5.08 4.53 8.16
N LEU A 26 -5.80 3.47 7.77
CA LEU A 26 -7.26 3.48 7.71
C LEU A 26 -7.87 3.79 9.09
N VAL A 27 -7.45 3.06 10.11
CA VAL A 27 -8.00 3.23 11.47
C VAL A 27 -7.65 4.61 12.02
N LEU A 28 -6.39 5.05 11.88
CA LEU A 28 -5.96 6.39 12.32
C LEU A 28 -6.69 7.51 11.59
N SER A 29 -6.96 7.34 10.27
CA SER A 29 -7.74 8.32 9.49
C SER A 29 -9.18 8.40 10.01
N ALA A 30 -9.81 7.27 10.34
CA ALA A 30 -11.15 7.25 10.92
C ALA A 30 -11.18 7.92 12.31
N GLU A 31 -10.19 7.65 13.15
CA GLU A 31 -10.05 8.29 14.47
C GLU A 31 -9.79 9.79 14.35
N CYS A 32 -8.94 10.19 13.41
CA CYS A 32 -8.60 11.59 13.16
C CYS A 32 -9.85 12.41 12.78
N ILE A 33 -10.70 11.87 11.91
CA ILE A 33 -11.93 12.54 11.44
C ILE A 33 -12.99 12.55 12.55
N ARG A 34 -13.24 11.41 13.17
CA ARG A 34 -14.37 11.25 14.09
C ARG A 34 -14.14 11.85 15.48
N SER A 35 -12.89 11.94 15.92
CA SER A 35 -12.50 12.32 17.31
C SER A 35 -13.20 11.50 18.40
N LYS A 36 -13.67 10.28 18.05
CA LYS A 36 -14.40 9.35 18.92
C LYS A 36 -13.99 7.91 18.57
N LYS A 37 -14.54 6.95 19.35
CA LYS A 37 -14.32 5.53 19.08
C LYS A 37 -14.75 5.15 17.66
N VAL A 38 -13.86 4.46 16.97
CA VAL A 38 -14.04 4.00 15.57
C VAL A 38 -15.15 2.96 15.48
N GLU A 39 -15.96 3.04 14.44
CA GLU A 39 -17.02 2.07 14.16
C GLU A 39 -16.47 0.72 13.70
N PRO A 40 -17.19 -0.39 13.94
CA PRO A 40 -16.78 -1.73 13.51
C PRO A 40 -16.47 -1.84 12.01
N ASP A 41 -17.18 -1.08 11.17
CA ASP A 41 -16.99 -1.09 9.72
C ASP A 41 -15.57 -0.65 9.31
N ALA A 42 -14.92 0.24 10.06
CA ALA A 42 -13.53 0.62 9.82
C ALA A 42 -12.56 -0.56 10.02
N TYR A 43 -12.76 -1.36 11.07
CA TYR A 43 -11.91 -2.54 11.31
C TYR A 43 -12.15 -3.65 10.28
N LEU A 44 -13.38 -3.82 9.80
CA LEU A 44 -13.69 -4.73 8.70
C LEU A 44 -13.02 -4.26 7.41
N ALA A 45 -13.14 -2.97 7.08
CA ALA A 45 -12.48 -2.39 5.91
C ALA A 45 -10.95 -2.47 6.01
N ALA A 46 -10.37 -2.20 7.20
CA ALA A 46 -8.93 -2.36 7.45
C ALA A 46 -8.45 -3.81 7.22
N SER A 47 -9.29 -4.79 7.61
CA SER A 47 -9.01 -6.20 7.33
C SER A 47 -9.05 -6.50 5.83
N ALA A 48 -10.00 -5.93 5.09
CA ALA A 48 -10.08 -6.09 3.63
C ALA A 48 -8.87 -5.45 2.92
N ILE A 49 -8.45 -4.26 3.33
CA ILE A 49 -7.23 -3.58 2.83
C ILE A 49 -5.98 -4.46 3.05
N GLU A 50 -5.81 -5.02 4.24
CA GLU A 50 -4.64 -5.86 4.51
C GLU A 50 -4.68 -7.18 3.74
N LEU A 51 -5.86 -7.76 3.54
CA LEU A 51 -6.03 -8.95 2.72
C LEU A 51 -5.74 -8.66 1.25
N LEU A 52 -6.18 -7.51 0.72
CA LEU A 52 -5.87 -7.08 -0.64
C LEU A 52 -4.36 -6.89 -0.84
N HIS A 53 -3.68 -6.30 0.14
CA HIS A 53 -2.23 -6.22 0.13
C HIS A 53 -1.55 -7.60 0.23
N THR A 54 -2.10 -8.52 1.02
CA THR A 54 -1.56 -9.88 1.15
C THR A 54 -1.70 -10.66 -0.16
N GLU A 55 -2.82 -10.50 -0.84
CA GLU A 55 -3.08 -11.10 -2.15
C GLU A 55 -2.12 -10.56 -3.22
N SER A 56 -1.90 -9.24 -3.26
CA SER A 56 -0.93 -8.66 -4.20
C SER A 56 0.49 -9.19 -3.96
N ILE A 57 0.92 -9.35 -2.71
CA ILE A 57 2.24 -9.93 -2.40
C ILE A 57 2.38 -11.36 -2.92
N ILE A 58 1.32 -12.18 -2.84
CA ILE A 58 1.37 -13.56 -3.37
C ILE A 58 1.60 -13.54 -4.89
N HIS A 59 0.95 -12.61 -5.60
CA HIS A 59 1.13 -12.43 -7.04
C HIS A 59 2.50 -11.85 -7.39
N ASP A 60 2.92 -10.79 -6.70
CA ASP A 60 4.21 -10.12 -6.91
C ASP A 60 5.37 -11.12 -6.73
N ASP A 61 5.35 -11.95 -5.66
CA ASP A 61 6.39 -12.95 -5.41
C ASP A 61 6.51 -13.99 -6.55
N ILE A 62 5.39 -14.29 -7.25
CA ILE A 62 5.40 -15.17 -8.43
C ILE A 62 5.96 -14.44 -9.66
N ILE A 63 5.52 -13.21 -9.88
CA ILE A 63 5.89 -12.39 -11.05
C ILE A 63 7.38 -12.04 -11.02
N ASP A 64 7.87 -11.66 -9.82
CA ASP A 64 9.25 -11.25 -9.57
C ASP A 64 10.20 -12.44 -9.34
N GLU A 65 9.68 -13.68 -9.33
CA GLU A 65 10.44 -14.91 -9.01
C GLU A 65 11.17 -14.81 -7.66
N GLU A 66 10.59 -14.09 -6.69
CA GLU A 66 11.19 -13.85 -5.38
C GLU A 66 11.19 -15.12 -4.53
N ASN A 67 12.38 -15.59 -4.14
CA ASN A 67 12.50 -16.82 -3.37
C ASN A 67 12.28 -16.63 -1.86
N GLN A 68 12.44 -15.42 -1.35
CA GLN A 68 12.31 -15.09 0.08
C GLN A 68 11.54 -13.80 0.29
N ARG A 69 10.66 -13.80 1.29
CA ARG A 69 9.91 -12.64 1.73
C ARG A 69 9.97 -12.53 3.26
N ARG A 70 10.45 -11.40 3.78
CA ARG A 70 10.56 -11.15 5.23
C ARG A 70 11.37 -12.24 5.98
N GLY A 71 12.48 -12.70 5.38
CA GLY A 71 13.33 -13.73 5.96
C GLY A 71 12.77 -15.15 5.96
N LYS A 72 11.65 -15.39 5.26
CA LYS A 72 11.00 -16.69 5.08
C LYS A 72 10.94 -17.04 3.59
N PRO A 73 10.78 -18.32 3.20
CA PRO A 73 10.46 -18.67 1.83
C PRO A 73 9.22 -17.90 1.35
N SER A 74 9.25 -17.38 0.10
CA SER A 74 8.05 -16.80 -0.49
C SER A 74 6.92 -17.82 -0.61
N PHE A 75 5.70 -17.34 -0.82
CA PHE A 75 4.53 -18.22 -0.75
C PHE A 75 4.60 -19.36 -1.78
N HIS A 76 4.96 -19.04 -3.03
CA HIS A 76 5.06 -20.05 -4.10
C HIS A 76 6.21 -21.05 -3.90
N VAL A 77 7.30 -20.65 -3.24
CA VAL A 77 8.39 -21.56 -2.87
C VAL A 77 7.93 -22.58 -1.82
N LYS A 78 7.10 -22.15 -0.87
CA LYS A 78 6.62 -23.02 0.21
C LYS A 78 5.46 -23.94 -0.20
N TYR A 79 4.49 -23.40 -0.95
CA TYR A 79 3.23 -24.10 -1.24
C TYR A 79 3.05 -24.48 -2.72
N GLY A 80 3.95 -23.99 -3.59
CA GLY A 80 3.89 -24.20 -5.05
C GLY A 80 2.96 -23.20 -5.76
N TYR A 81 3.15 -23.05 -7.07
CA TYR A 81 2.42 -22.08 -7.90
C TYR A 81 0.90 -22.27 -7.87
N ASN A 82 0.43 -23.54 -8.01
CA ASN A 82 -1.01 -23.81 -8.03
C ASN A 82 -1.70 -23.39 -6.73
N SER A 83 -1.07 -23.69 -5.58
CA SER A 83 -1.60 -23.29 -4.28
C SER A 83 -1.56 -21.78 -4.09
N SER A 84 -0.57 -21.10 -4.67
CA SER A 84 -0.46 -19.64 -4.61
C SER A 84 -1.62 -18.97 -5.34
N ILE A 85 -1.89 -19.36 -6.58
CA ILE A 85 -3.01 -18.84 -7.37
C ILE A 85 -4.34 -19.09 -6.65
N LEU A 86 -4.59 -20.32 -6.23
CA LEU A 86 -5.84 -20.65 -5.54
C LEU A 86 -5.99 -19.95 -4.18
N THR A 87 -4.88 -19.69 -3.47
CA THR A 87 -4.94 -18.95 -2.21
C THR A 87 -5.23 -17.47 -2.46
N ALA A 88 -4.67 -16.85 -3.51
CA ALA A 88 -5.00 -15.49 -3.90
C ALA A 88 -6.49 -15.37 -4.27
N ASP A 89 -7.04 -16.29 -5.07
CA ASP A 89 -8.48 -16.35 -5.39
C ASP A 89 -9.34 -16.52 -4.13
N PHE A 90 -8.90 -17.38 -3.19
CA PHE A 90 -9.59 -17.55 -1.91
C PHE A 90 -9.60 -16.27 -1.09
N VAL A 91 -8.46 -15.55 -1.02
CA VAL A 91 -8.35 -14.26 -0.34
C VAL A 91 -9.30 -13.24 -0.98
N LEU A 92 -9.37 -13.16 -2.31
CA LEU A 92 -10.33 -12.32 -3.02
C LEU A 92 -11.77 -12.64 -2.61
N GLY A 93 -12.13 -13.94 -2.54
CA GLY A 93 -13.44 -14.37 -2.05
C GLY A 93 -13.72 -13.91 -0.61
N VAL A 94 -12.71 -13.93 0.27
CA VAL A 94 -12.83 -13.42 1.65
C VAL A 94 -13.03 -11.91 1.66
N ILE A 95 -12.29 -11.16 0.82
CA ILE A 95 -12.45 -9.71 0.67
C ILE A 95 -13.88 -9.36 0.23
N LEU A 96 -14.41 -10.06 -0.78
CA LEU A 96 -15.79 -9.86 -1.25
C LEU A 96 -16.81 -10.15 -0.14
N ASN A 97 -16.60 -11.21 0.66
CA ASN A 97 -17.45 -11.53 1.80
C ASN A 97 -17.40 -10.47 2.90
N ILE A 98 -16.22 -9.90 3.19
CA ILE A 98 -16.09 -8.77 4.12
C ILE A 98 -16.81 -7.55 3.56
N SER A 99 -16.55 -7.21 2.31
CA SER A 99 -17.11 -6.04 1.62
C SER A 99 -18.64 -6.07 1.59
N SER A 100 -19.27 -7.25 1.44
CA SER A 100 -20.72 -7.40 1.45
C SER A 100 -21.38 -7.07 2.81
N LYS A 101 -20.60 -6.97 3.87
CA LYS A 101 -21.07 -6.62 5.23
C LYS A 101 -20.91 -5.13 5.56
N LEU A 102 -20.18 -4.40 4.74
CA LEU A 102 -19.97 -2.97 4.90
C LEU A 102 -21.20 -2.19 4.45
N LYS A 103 -21.61 -1.21 5.25
CA LYS A 103 -22.88 -0.48 5.03
C LYS A 103 -22.75 0.59 3.96
N ASP A 104 -21.60 1.23 3.85
CA ASP A 104 -21.38 2.32 2.90
C ASP A 104 -20.81 1.78 1.59
N PRO A 105 -21.57 1.89 0.46
CA PRO A 105 -21.14 1.37 -0.83
C PRO A 105 -19.89 2.06 -1.38
N ARG A 106 -19.55 3.26 -0.90
CA ARG A 106 -18.31 3.95 -1.29
C ARG A 106 -17.09 3.15 -0.91
N ILE A 107 -17.13 2.42 0.22
CA ILE A 107 -15.99 1.61 0.69
C ILE A 107 -15.68 0.49 -0.32
N ILE A 108 -16.70 -0.19 -0.81
CA ILE A 108 -16.53 -1.27 -1.79
C ILE A 108 -15.97 -0.73 -3.11
N ASN A 109 -16.47 0.44 -3.55
CA ASN A 109 -15.96 1.10 -4.74
C ASN A 109 -14.46 1.44 -4.60
N GLU A 110 -14.04 1.97 -3.45
CA GLU A 110 -12.63 2.31 -3.22
C GLU A 110 -11.73 1.07 -3.14
N LEU A 111 -12.18 -0.02 -2.52
CA LEU A 111 -11.46 -1.30 -2.52
C LEU A 111 -11.27 -1.83 -3.95
N SER A 112 -12.34 -1.80 -4.76
CA SER A 112 -12.31 -2.23 -6.16
C SER A 112 -11.39 -1.35 -7.02
N ASN A 113 -11.48 -0.02 -6.85
CA ASN A 113 -10.63 0.93 -7.56
C ASN A 113 -9.15 0.72 -7.21
N ALA A 114 -8.84 0.49 -5.92
CA ALA A 114 -7.47 0.23 -5.48
C ALA A 114 -6.93 -1.07 -6.10
N ALA A 115 -7.71 -2.16 -6.08
CA ALA A 115 -7.32 -3.43 -6.68
C ALA A 115 -7.03 -3.27 -8.19
N THR A 116 -7.91 -2.56 -8.92
CA THR A 116 -7.73 -2.30 -10.35
C THR A 116 -6.48 -1.47 -10.63
N LYS A 117 -6.27 -0.37 -9.87
CA LYS A 117 -5.09 0.47 -10.02
C LYS A 117 -3.79 -0.30 -9.72
N MET A 118 -3.77 -1.09 -8.63
CA MET A 118 -2.60 -1.90 -8.27
C MET A 118 -2.21 -2.86 -9.40
N THR A 119 -3.18 -3.58 -9.96
CA THR A 119 -2.94 -4.52 -11.07
C THR A 119 -2.49 -3.80 -12.33
N GLU A 120 -3.04 -2.64 -12.64
CA GLU A 120 -2.58 -1.80 -13.76
C GLU A 120 -1.15 -1.31 -13.55
N GLY A 121 -0.81 -0.89 -12.32
CA GLY A 121 0.56 -0.48 -11.95
C GLY A 121 1.57 -1.61 -12.11
N GLU A 122 1.22 -2.83 -11.70
CA GLU A 122 2.03 -4.03 -11.90
C GLU A 122 2.25 -4.31 -13.39
N MET A 123 1.19 -4.26 -14.19
CA MET A 123 1.29 -4.45 -15.64
C MET A 123 2.15 -3.37 -16.31
N MET A 124 2.08 -2.12 -15.82
CA MET A 124 2.94 -1.03 -16.29
C MET A 124 4.41 -1.32 -15.97
N GLU A 125 4.72 -1.78 -14.76
CA GLU A 125 6.08 -2.13 -14.35
C GLU A 125 6.65 -3.26 -15.21
N ILE A 126 5.89 -4.34 -15.45
CA ILE A 126 6.27 -5.44 -16.33
C ILE A 126 6.57 -4.97 -17.75
N LYS A 127 5.82 -4.02 -18.29
CA LYS A 127 6.08 -3.46 -19.63
C LYS A 127 7.34 -2.61 -19.64
N LEU A 128 7.45 -1.67 -18.70
CA LEU A 128 8.57 -0.73 -18.61
C LEU A 128 9.90 -1.44 -18.30
N SER A 129 9.88 -2.54 -17.54
CA SER A 129 11.11 -3.31 -17.26
C SER A 129 11.76 -3.91 -18.51
N LYS A 130 11.03 -3.97 -19.64
CA LYS A 130 11.53 -4.45 -20.94
C LYS A 130 11.96 -3.31 -21.87
N GLU A 131 11.73 -2.06 -21.47
CA GLU A 131 12.06 -0.88 -22.25
C GLU A 131 13.45 -0.34 -21.89
N MET A 132 14.16 0.20 -22.89
CA MET A 132 15.49 0.78 -22.68
C MET A 132 15.44 2.23 -22.24
N ASP A 133 14.32 2.93 -22.46
CA ASP A 133 14.21 4.38 -22.29
C ASP A 133 13.07 4.76 -21.30
N ILE A 134 13.22 4.32 -20.05
CA ILE A 134 12.31 4.68 -18.97
C ILE A 134 12.66 6.07 -18.39
N THR A 135 11.65 6.80 -17.93
CA THR A 135 11.78 8.13 -17.33
C THR A 135 11.45 8.12 -15.83
N GLU A 136 11.84 9.21 -15.12
CA GLU A 136 11.44 9.40 -13.73
C GLU A 136 9.90 9.54 -13.61
N ASP A 137 9.23 10.13 -14.60
CA ASP A 137 7.76 10.25 -14.62
C ASP A 137 7.08 8.88 -14.77
N ASP A 138 7.64 7.98 -15.59
CA ASP A 138 7.15 6.60 -15.71
C ASP A 138 7.24 5.87 -14.37
N TYR A 139 8.39 6.02 -13.68
CA TYR A 139 8.58 5.44 -12.36
C TYR A 139 7.56 5.98 -11.36
N ILE A 140 7.39 7.29 -11.24
CA ILE A 140 6.42 7.88 -10.32
C ILE A 140 5.00 7.41 -10.64
N LYS A 141 4.65 7.29 -11.91
CA LYS A 141 3.34 6.78 -12.33
C LYS A 141 3.13 5.32 -11.90
N VAL A 142 4.14 4.47 -12.01
CA VAL A 142 4.06 3.09 -11.48
C VAL A 142 3.85 3.12 -9.96
N LEU A 143 4.60 3.94 -9.22
CA LEU A 143 4.41 4.07 -7.77
C LEU A 143 3.00 4.53 -7.39
N GLU A 144 2.46 5.51 -8.13
CA GLU A 144 1.10 6.01 -7.93
C GLU A 144 0.06 4.91 -8.07
N PHE A 145 0.20 4.06 -9.08
CA PHE A 145 -0.74 2.98 -9.36
C PHE A 145 -0.50 1.74 -8.49
N LYS A 146 0.72 1.20 -8.47
CA LYS A 146 1.05 -0.05 -7.79
C LYS A 146 0.98 0.08 -6.27
N THR A 147 1.57 1.14 -5.71
CA THR A 147 1.75 1.28 -4.26
C THR A 147 0.83 2.32 -3.64
N ALA A 148 0.82 3.55 -4.16
CA ALA A 148 0.11 4.66 -3.53
C ALA A 148 -1.42 4.50 -3.60
N SER A 149 -1.96 3.79 -4.59
CA SER A 149 -3.40 3.54 -4.72
C SER A 149 -4.01 2.88 -3.47
N LEU A 150 -3.29 1.95 -2.83
CA LEU A 150 -3.79 1.29 -1.62
C LEU A 150 -3.61 2.14 -0.35
N PHE A 151 -2.59 3.01 -0.31
CA PHE A 151 -2.45 4.04 0.74
C PHE A 151 -3.57 5.09 0.64
N GLU A 152 -3.85 5.55 -0.58
CA GLU A 152 -4.97 6.45 -0.93
C GLU A 152 -6.30 5.86 -0.47
N ALA A 153 -6.59 4.61 -0.86
CA ALA A 153 -7.81 3.91 -0.45
C ALA A 153 -7.89 3.75 1.07
N SER A 154 -6.77 3.44 1.74
CA SER A 154 -6.73 3.30 3.20
C SER A 154 -7.13 4.60 3.91
N ALA A 155 -6.53 5.72 3.54
CA ALA A 155 -6.83 7.01 4.14
C ALA A 155 -8.26 7.49 3.80
N LYS A 156 -8.69 7.31 2.55
CA LYS A 156 -10.03 7.67 2.06
C LYS A 156 -11.13 6.88 2.77
N ILE A 157 -10.99 5.54 2.82
CA ILE A 157 -11.95 4.67 3.52
C ILE A 157 -11.98 5.00 5.02
N GLY A 158 -10.82 5.30 5.61
CA GLY A 158 -10.75 5.78 6.98
C GLY A 158 -11.57 7.04 7.19
N ALA A 159 -11.43 8.04 6.32
CA ALA A 159 -12.22 9.28 6.40
C ALA A 159 -13.73 9.01 6.21
N ILE A 160 -14.12 8.16 5.25
CA ILE A 160 -15.52 7.76 5.03
C ILE A 160 -16.10 7.09 6.28
N THR A 161 -15.40 6.11 6.86
CA THR A 161 -15.87 5.38 8.05
C THR A 161 -15.84 6.23 9.31
N GLY A 162 -14.99 7.27 9.35
CA GLY A 162 -14.96 8.31 10.39
C GLY A 162 -16.14 9.28 10.30
N GLY A 163 -16.91 9.26 9.20
CA GLY A 163 -18.02 10.18 8.95
C GLY A 163 -17.57 11.55 8.46
N GLY A 164 -16.44 11.60 7.76
CA GLY A 164 -15.90 12.83 7.16
C GLY A 164 -16.82 13.43 6.12
N ASP A 165 -16.83 14.76 6.05
CA ASP A 165 -17.42 15.48 4.93
C ASP A 165 -16.59 15.32 3.64
N GLU A 166 -17.09 15.86 2.52
CA GLU A 166 -16.44 15.71 1.21
C GLU A 166 -15.02 16.32 1.19
N ASP A 167 -14.80 17.45 1.86
CA ASP A 167 -13.49 18.11 1.92
C ASP A 167 -12.51 17.31 2.75
N GLN A 168 -12.95 16.74 3.87
CA GLN A 168 -12.15 15.88 4.73
C GLN A 168 -11.77 14.57 4.02
N VAL A 169 -12.73 13.95 3.32
CA VAL A 169 -12.49 12.74 2.52
C VAL A 169 -11.49 13.04 1.39
N HIS A 170 -11.65 14.16 0.69
CA HIS A 170 -10.73 14.59 -0.37
C HIS A 170 -9.31 14.83 0.19
N THR A 171 -9.20 15.56 1.28
CA THR A 171 -7.93 15.86 1.95
C THR A 171 -7.21 14.56 2.36
N MET A 172 -7.93 13.62 2.99
CA MET A 172 -7.34 12.34 3.39
C MET A 172 -6.97 11.46 2.20
N THR A 173 -7.74 11.51 1.11
CA THR A 173 -7.41 10.82 -0.15
C THR A 173 -6.06 11.31 -0.68
N TYR A 174 -5.87 12.63 -0.75
CA TYR A 174 -4.64 13.23 -1.25
C TYR A 174 -3.45 12.98 -0.32
N PHE A 175 -3.68 13.05 0.99
CA PHE A 175 -2.69 12.65 2.00
C PHE A 175 -2.22 11.21 1.78
N GLY A 176 -3.14 10.27 1.63
CA GLY A 176 -2.81 8.85 1.43
C GLY A 176 -2.00 8.61 0.16
N ASN A 177 -2.38 9.24 -0.95
CA ASN A 177 -1.66 9.16 -2.22
C ASN A 177 -0.20 9.66 -2.08
N LEU A 178 -0.02 10.88 -1.56
CA LEU A 178 1.30 11.47 -1.37
C LEU A 178 2.18 10.66 -0.42
N LEU A 179 1.60 10.16 0.68
CA LEU A 179 2.30 9.29 1.62
C LEU A 179 2.74 7.98 0.97
N GLY A 180 1.87 7.37 0.15
CA GLY A 180 2.18 6.11 -0.54
C GLY A 180 3.34 6.26 -1.53
N ILE A 181 3.39 7.35 -2.29
CA ILE A 181 4.52 7.66 -3.19
C ILE A 181 5.80 7.87 -2.38
N ALA A 182 5.74 8.70 -1.32
CA ALA A 182 6.89 8.93 -0.44
C ALA A 182 7.39 7.62 0.19
N TYR A 183 6.48 6.78 0.66
CA TYR A 183 6.80 5.49 1.26
C TYR A 183 7.58 4.60 0.29
N GLN A 184 7.14 4.48 -0.96
CA GLN A 184 7.80 3.61 -1.93
C GLN A 184 9.16 4.17 -2.37
N ILE A 185 9.28 5.48 -2.59
CA ILE A 185 10.59 6.09 -2.90
C ILE A 185 11.57 5.82 -1.76
N HIS A 186 11.14 5.95 -0.51
CA HIS A 186 11.98 5.67 0.66
C HIS A 186 12.39 4.19 0.74
N ASP A 187 11.46 3.25 0.51
CA ASP A 187 11.78 1.82 0.48
C ASP A 187 12.81 1.50 -0.63
N ASP A 188 12.66 2.07 -1.82
CA ASP A 188 13.58 1.89 -2.94
C ASP A 188 14.96 2.53 -2.69
N LEU A 189 15.03 3.64 -1.94
CA LEU A 189 16.29 4.26 -1.51
C LEU A 189 17.07 3.41 -0.50
N ILE A 190 16.37 2.62 0.32
CA ILE A 190 17.00 1.75 1.33
C ILE A 190 17.42 0.41 0.72
N ASP A 191 16.56 -0.18 -0.11
CA ASP A 191 16.75 -1.54 -0.66
C ASP A 191 16.76 -1.53 -2.20
N TRP A 192 17.90 -1.14 -2.77
CA TRP A 192 18.13 -1.17 -4.21
C TRP A 192 19.02 -2.35 -4.65
N SER A 193 18.94 -3.45 -3.91
CA SER A 193 19.69 -4.68 -4.22
C SER A 193 19.13 -5.46 -5.41
N ASN A 194 17.84 -5.33 -5.73
CA ASN A 194 17.20 -6.04 -6.83
C ASN A 194 17.42 -5.33 -8.17
N GLU A 195 18.23 -5.93 -9.04
CA GLU A 195 18.67 -5.35 -10.31
C GLU A 195 17.57 -5.10 -11.34
N ASN A 196 16.44 -5.76 -11.23
CA ASN A 196 15.36 -5.71 -12.23
C ASN A 196 14.28 -4.67 -11.92
N ARG A 197 14.32 -4.02 -10.76
CA ARG A 197 13.36 -2.97 -10.41
C ARG A 197 13.60 -1.69 -11.21
N LEU A 198 12.54 -0.97 -11.56
CA LEU A 198 12.60 0.27 -12.34
C LEU A 198 13.53 1.31 -11.70
N PHE A 199 13.56 1.42 -10.38
CA PHE A 199 14.47 2.30 -9.66
C PHE A 199 15.93 2.03 -10.03
N ASN A 200 16.37 0.77 -10.02
CA ASN A 200 17.74 0.39 -10.37
C ASN A 200 18.05 0.58 -11.85
N MET A 201 17.08 0.38 -12.72
CA MET A 201 17.23 0.69 -14.15
C MET A 201 17.48 2.19 -14.34
N LEU A 202 16.76 3.06 -13.64
CA LEU A 202 16.98 4.50 -13.66
C LEU A 202 18.34 4.90 -13.08
N VAL A 203 18.78 4.27 -11.99
CA VAL A 203 20.12 4.48 -11.41
C VAL A 203 21.21 4.20 -12.45
N ARG A 204 21.12 3.07 -13.15
CA ARG A 204 22.08 2.67 -14.19
C ARG A 204 22.07 3.63 -15.40
N LYS A 205 20.89 4.02 -15.85
CA LYS A 205 20.71 4.95 -16.97
C LYS A 205 21.35 6.32 -16.72
N ASN A 206 21.26 6.83 -15.52
CA ASN A 206 21.75 8.16 -15.18
C ASN A 206 23.29 8.27 -15.11
N GLY A 207 24.04 7.17 -15.15
CA GLY A 207 25.51 7.15 -15.23
C GLY A 207 26.24 7.76 -14.00
N LYS A 208 25.50 8.38 -13.09
CA LYS A 208 25.98 8.96 -11.83
C LYS A 208 25.01 8.57 -10.70
N PRO A 209 25.20 7.39 -10.10
CA PRO A 209 24.26 6.87 -9.11
C PRO A 209 23.99 7.84 -7.95
N ASN A 210 25.02 8.50 -7.42
CA ASN A 210 24.87 9.42 -6.28
C ASN A 210 23.98 10.63 -6.62
N ASP A 211 24.17 11.25 -7.80
CA ASP A 211 23.36 12.40 -8.23
C ASP A 211 21.88 12.00 -8.38
N PHE A 212 21.61 10.77 -8.83
CA PHE A 212 20.25 10.23 -8.95
C PHE A 212 19.64 9.96 -7.58
N VAL A 213 20.37 9.29 -6.69
CA VAL A 213 19.94 9.02 -5.31
C VAL A 213 19.62 10.31 -4.56
N ASP A 214 20.48 11.33 -4.68
CA ASP A 214 20.24 12.64 -4.06
C ASP A 214 18.96 13.33 -4.60
N ARG A 215 18.65 13.14 -5.90
CA ARG A 215 17.39 13.67 -6.47
C ARG A 215 16.19 12.92 -5.95
N MET A 216 16.27 11.59 -5.84
CA MET A 216 15.18 10.77 -5.32
C MET A 216 14.95 11.04 -3.82
N ASP A 217 15.99 11.27 -3.03
CA ASP A 217 15.84 11.68 -1.64
C ASP A 217 15.12 13.04 -1.53
N LYS A 218 15.50 14.04 -2.34
CA LYS A 218 14.77 15.32 -2.40
C LYS A 218 13.32 15.15 -2.83
N LEU A 219 13.05 14.23 -3.76
CA LEU A 219 11.71 13.93 -4.22
C LEU A 219 10.88 13.28 -3.10
N TYR A 220 11.44 12.31 -2.40
CA TYR A 220 10.87 11.74 -1.19
C TYR A 220 10.49 12.82 -0.17
N GLN A 221 11.44 13.69 0.20
CA GLN A 221 11.21 14.78 1.15
C GLN A 221 10.08 15.72 0.69
N SER A 222 10.00 16.00 -0.61
CA SER A 222 8.94 16.80 -1.20
C SER A 222 7.56 16.15 -1.03
N TYR A 223 7.43 14.85 -1.34
CA TYR A 223 6.16 14.13 -1.19
C TYR A 223 5.76 13.99 0.29
N ALA A 224 6.69 13.65 1.17
CA ALA A 224 6.44 13.56 2.61
C ALA A 224 5.99 14.91 3.20
N SER A 225 6.65 16.01 2.82
CA SER A 225 6.25 17.36 3.24
C SER A 225 4.87 17.75 2.71
N LYS A 226 4.55 17.45 1.45
CA LYS A 226 3.22 17.69 0.88
C LYS A 226 2.16 16.88 1.62
N ALA A 227 2.41 15.60 1.91
CA ALA A 227 1.49 14.76 2.68
C ALA A 227 1.20 15.37 4.07
N LYS A 228 2.24 15.80 4.78
CA LYS A 228 2.11 16.46 6.07
C LYS A 228 1.29 17.75 5.99
N ASN A 229 1.52 18.57 4.95
CA ASN A 229 0.76 19.79 4.71
C ASN A 229 -0.72 19.52 4.40
N GLU A 230 -1.04 18.44 3.66
CA GLU A 230 -2.42 18.03 3.45
C GLU A 230 -3.10 17.67 4.78
N LEU A 231 -2.43 16.86 5.60
CA LEU A 231 -2.96 16.46 6.89
C LEU A 231 -3.20 17.68 7.82
N HIS A 232 -2.41 18.75 7.72
CA HIS A 232 -2.59 19.97 8.49
C HIS A 232 -3.90 20.71 8.16
N LYS A 233 -4.52 20.49 7.00
CA LYS A 233 -5.83 21.06 6.64
C LYS A 233 -6.97 20.48 7.48
N ILE A 234 -6.77 19.29 8.07
CA ILE A 234 -7.72 18.70 9.02
C ILE A 234 -7.58 19.44 10.35
N SER A 235 -8.61 20.15 10.74
CA SER A 235 -8.60 21.02 11.92
C SER A 235 -8.58 20.28 13.27
N THR A 236 -8.77 18.96 13.26
CA THR A 236 -8.82 18.13 14.48
C THR A 236 -7.44 18.04 15.13
N HIS A 237 -7.37 18.26 16.42
CA HIS A 237 -6.20 17.98 17.26
C HIS A 237 -6.41 16.65 17.97
N SER A 238 -5.94 15.56 17.40
CA SER A 238 -6.07 14.21 17.97
C SER A 238 -4.73 13.49 17.97
N GLU A 239 -4.57 12.54 18.89
CA GLU A 239 -3.40 11.67 18.94
C GLU A 239 -3.24 10.89 17.64
N ALA A 240 -4.37 10.47 17.03
CA ALA A 240 -4.37 9.81 15.72
C ALA A 240 -3.76 10.68 14.62
N LYS A 241 -4.02 12.00 14.62
CA LYS A 241 -3.39 12.92 13.67
C LYS A 241 -1.88 12.98 13.87
N LEU A 242 -1.40 13.05 15.11
CA LEU A 242 0.04 13.02 15.40
C LEU A 242 0.69 11.73 14.91
N HIS A 243 0.03 10.59 15.08
CA HIS A 243 0.53 9.32 14.56
C HIS A 243 0.59 9.30 13.03
N LEU A 244 -0.42 9.86 12.33
CA LEU A 244 -0.38 10.02 10.88
C LEU A 244 0.75 10.96 10.43
N GLU A 245 1.01 12.05 11.16
CA GLU A 245 2.15 12.94 10.91
C GLU A 245 3.48 12.20 11.07
N HIS A 246 3.65 11.39 12.10
CA HIS A 246 4.86 10.58 12.28
C HIS A 246 5.09 9.59 11.14
N LEU A 247 4.04 9.06 10.51
CA LEU A 247 4.19 8.21 9.33
C LEU A 247 4.76 8.96 8.11
N THR A 248 4.67 10.29 8.05
CA THR A 248 5.32 11.06 7.00
C THR A 248 6.83 11.25 7.25
N ASP A 249 7.29 11.09 8.49
CA ASP A 249 8.69 11.22 8.87
C ASP A 249 9.37 9.83 8.90
N LEU A 250 9.30 9.09 7.79
CA LEU A 250 9.74 7.68 7.68
C LEU A 250 11.21 7.44 8.07
N THR A 251 12.04 8.48 8.05
CA THR A 251 13.44 8.44 8.49
C THR A 251 13.59 8.25 10.01
N SER A 252 12.55 8.52 10.78
CA SER A 252 12.54 8.37 12.25
C SER A 252 12.03 7.02 12.73
N VAL A 253 11.42 6.23 11.84
CA VAL A 253 10.81 4.93 12.19
C VAL A 253 11.76 3.81 11.76
N GLN A 254 12.75 3.52 12.59
CA GLN A 254 13.45 2.24 12.56
C GLN A 254 12.47 1.18 13.10
N PHE A 255 11.97 0.32 12.20
CA PHE A 255 11.10 -0.80 12.53
C PHE A 255 11.89 -2.10 12.71
#